data_2b6ec7c101f038622b7163df41773f78
#
_entry.id   2b6ec7c101f038622b7163df41773f78
#
_cell.length_a   1.000
_cell.length_b   1.000
_cell.length_c   1.000
_cell.angle_alpha   90.00
_cell.angle_beta   90.00
_cell.angle_gamma   90.00
#
_symmetry.space_group_name_H-M   'P 1'
#
loop_
_entity.id
_entity.type
_entity.pdbx_description
1 polymer ?
#
loop_
_entity_poly.entity_id
_entity_poly.type
_entity_poly.pdbx_seq_one_letter_code
_entity_poly.pdbx_strand_id
1 'polypeptide(L)'
;FGALLLLQHVAARLVSVDGDEGDEGDEGDEGDEGDEGTAAAATTTTGEKAGVGDDDDGDDGEADGLWAIEALLHPVLRRFRFHFEGRRETNRRDKPEWVFSHCTALLRLHRALLGQTVQPMLLAPLPALHAAISSPQLAAAEREKYVRMVALYCPHGAYLSLAGALCAAMAAKLTREMGGLLRPSSQPLFEHTLNEALNLERELRETLGVPAAAGSVLAAIYGAPAPLQRWLQLERTDGAAALERLGADAQWLVPRAAAPPPLGLLEGATAPPPPPPPCAAALLKLLGGVQRRIALVVEPAAQLAMLQRVSLPLLADFTARLRTRSTQLILAHDGSGGGAGGGGGGGGGAGGGGGGGAEASQWAPIGGLLHATAHCAPVLGEWCDAEPFAALLPRQVPEAEGTDRGASAGGAFGGILDEWREIDDEAEQFVHEAIAASFGAAARRYVGERRALRFVAADASTSRDISAALCAPLGGLKAELSGAAAALPARSSRRVVQAVGAAVDELLWNGLLRCTPCSAAGGAQLAHDMRAVLALFAPFAPRPHALLRRVHEASLLLELPPDARAVLLPALLADVVGGGDDGGGGGGGATRGALEAHGVYRLALGEAKEVLCNVHDD
;
A
#
# COMPACT_ATOMS: atom_id res chain seq x y z
N PHE A 1 -53.14 15.68 22.00
CA PHE A 1 -54.12 15.82 20.91
C PHE A 1 -53.55 16.72 19.80
N GLY A 2 -52.94 17.87 20.08
CA GLY A 2 -52.29 18.72 19.08
C GLY A 2 -51.13 18.06 18.32
N ALA A 3 -50.31 17.25 19.01
CA ALA A 3 -49.24 16.46 18.39
C ALA A 3 -49.79 15.39 17.44
N LEU A 4 -50.93 14.77 17.78
CA LEU A 4 -51.56 13.75 16.95
C LEU A 4 -52.18 14.35 15.68
N LEU A 5 -52.78 15.52 15.77
CA LEU A 5 -53.32 16.27 14.63
C LEU A 5 -52.21 16.78 13.70
N LEU A 6 -51.08 17.20 14.26
CA LEU A 6 -49.93 17.63 13.48
C LEU A 6 -49.26 16.42 12.79
N LEU A 7 -49.16 15.30 13.47
CA LEU A 7 -48.66 14.04 12.90
C LEU A 7 -49.57 13.54 11.75
N GLN A 8 -50.92 13.66 11.90
CA GLN A 8 -51.87 13.38 10.81
C GLN A 8 -51.70 14.35 9.63
N HIS A 9 -51.46 15.63 9.91
CA HIS A 9 -51.26 16.64 8.85
C HIS A 9 -49.92 16.42 8.12
N VAL A 10 -48.87 16.05 8.85
CA VAL A 10 -47.57 15.65 8.28
C VAL A 10 -47.69 14.38 7.45
N ALA A 11 -48.42 13.38 7.96
CA ALA A 11 -48.66 12.14 7.22
C ALA A 11 -49.46 12.40 5.93
N ALA A 12 -50.48 13.27 5.97
CA ALA A 12 -51.22 13.65 4.79
C ALA A 12 -50.36 14.39 3.76
N ARG A 13 -49.44 15.27 4.20
CA ARG A 13 -48.48 15.94 3.30
C ARG A 13 -47.44 14.97 2.73
N LEU A 14 -46.94 13.98 3.48
CA LEU A 14 -46.05 12.97 2.97
C LEU A 14 -46.67 12.14 1.84
N VAL A 15 -47.98 11.99 1.87
CA VAL A 15 -48.76 11.25 0.85
C VAL A 15 -49.17 12.15 -0.33
N SER A 16 -49.42 13.47 -0.12
CA SER A 16 -49.98 14.37 -1.14
C SER A 16 -48.97 15.00 -2.10
N VAL A 17 -47.68 15.01 -1.77
CA VAL A 17 -46.65 15.62 -2.61
C VAL A 17 -46.38 14.86 -3.92
N ASP A 18 -46.78 13.59 -4.00
CA ASP A 18 -46.65 12.81 -5.23
C ASP A 18 -47.94 12.77 -6.09
N GLY A 19 -48.94 13.56 -5.75
CA GLY A 19 -50.24 13.51 -6.41
C GLY A 19 -50.40 14.44 -7.60
N ASP A 20 -49.42 15.32 -7.91
CA ASP A 20 -49.57 16.41 -8.87
C ASP A 20 -48.73 16.25 -10.16
N GLU A 21 -48.28 15.05 -10.48
CA GLU A 21 -47.72 14.78 -11.80
C GLU A 21 -48.64 13.83 -12.59
N GLY A 22 -49.53 14.40 -13.37
CA GLY A 22 -50.00 13.85 -14.63
C GLY A 22 -51.05 12.74 -14.56
N ASP A 23 -52.30 13.11 -14.26
CA ASP A 23 -53.44 12.43 -14.86
C ASP A 23 -53.95 13.33 -16.03
N GLU A 24 -53.18 13.42 -17.09
CA GLU A 24 -53.72 13.83 -18.39
C GLU A 24 -54.10 12.60 -19.18
N GLY A 25 -55.39 12.44 -19.28
CA GLY A 25 -56.24 11.70 -20.15
C GLY A 25 -55.63 10.80 -21.23
N ASP A 26 -56.04 9.57 -21.20
CA ASP A 26 -56.28 8.81 -22.43
C ASP A 26 -57.71 8.28 -22.35
N GLU A 27 -58.62 9.10 -22.91
CA GLU A 27 -59.96 8.66 -23.33
C GLU A 27 -59.84 8.02 -24.71
N GLY A 28 -60.33 6.78 -24.80
CA GLY A 28 -60.82 6.26 -26.07
C GLY A 28 -60.00 5.17 -26.73
N ASP A 29 -60.46 3.97 -26.70
CA ASP A 29 -61.02 3.32 -27.89
C ASP A 29 -61.77 2.04 -27.51
N GLU A 30 -63.06 2.08 -27.78
CA GLU A 30 -63.96 0.92 -27.85
C GLU A 30 -63.80 0.27 -29.22
N GLY A 31 -63.84 -1.07 -29.27
CA GLY A 31 -63.97 -1.81 -30.53
C GLY A 31 -63.35 -3.20 -30.39
N ASP A 32 -64.08 -4.12 -30.26
CA ASP A 32 -64.97 -4.93 -31.09
C ASP A 32 -64.51 -6.43 -31.16
N GLU A 33 -65.44 -7.25 -30.81
CA GLU A 33 -65.80 -8.57 -31.32
C GLU A 33 -64.83 -9.64 -31.77
N GLY A 34 -65.09 -10.83 -31.26
CA GLY A 34 -65.20 -12.05 -32.09
C GLY A 34 -64.09 -13.07 -31.92
N ASP A 35 -64.24 -14.20 -31.53
CA ASP A 35 -64.88 -15.37 -32.10
C ASP A 35 -64.41 -16.69 -31.44
N GLU A 36 -65.29 -17.56 -31.37
CA GLU A 36 -65.39 -18.95 -31.05
C GLU A 36 -64.17 -19.87 -31.30
N GLY A 37 -64.08 -20.91 -30.47
CA GLY A 37 -63.64 -22.16 -31.03
C GLY A 37 -63.06 -23.23 -30.11
N THR A 38 -63.95 -24.08 -29.52
CA THR A 38 -63.83 -25.53 -29.35
C THR A 38 -62.68 -26.15 -28.60
N ALA A 39 -62.95 -26.70 -27.46
CA ALA A 39 -63.40 -28.08 -27.14
C ALA A 39 -62.31 -29.10 -26.76
N ALA A 40 -62.64 -29.74 -25.63
CA ALA A 40 -62.35 -31.14 -25.23
C ALA A 40 -60.98 -31.37 -24.52
N ALA A 41 -60.85 -32.02 -23.43
CA ALA A 41 -61.61 -33.00 -22.66
C ALA A 41 -60.90 -33.23 -21.32
N ALA A 42 -61.66 -33.26 -20.28
CA ALA A 42 -61.69 -34.17 -19.18
C ALA A 42 -60.45 -34.93 -18.72
N THR A 43 -60.03 -34.74 -17.49
CA THR A 43 -60.15 -35.84 -16.51
C THR A 43 -60.14 -35.31 -15.06
N THR A 44 -61.11 -35.74 -14.33
CA THR A 44 -61.42 -35.66 -12.91
C THR A 44 -60.30 -36.18 -12.02
N THR A 45 -59.93 -35.43 -10.94
CA THR A 45 -59.83 -36.06 -9.60
C THR A 45 -59.97 -34.98 -8.52
N THR A 46 -61.02 -35.20 -7.79
CA THR A 46 -61.34 -34.89 -6.39
C THR A 46 -60.41 -34.09 -5.52
N GLY A 47 -60.89 -32.96 -5.05
CA GLY A 47 -61.12 -32.68 -3.65
C GLY A 47 -60.00 -32.12 -2.84
N GLU A 48 -60.02 -30.86 -2.59
CA GLU A 48 -60.13 -30.38 -1.22
C GLU A 48 -60.26 -28.85 -1.23
N LYS A 49 -61.35 -28.42 -0.71
CA LYS A 49 -61.71 -27.04 -0.45
C LYS A 49 -60.91 -26.62 0.77
N ALA A 50 -59.76 -25.97 0.60
CA ALA A 50 -59.12 -25.20 1.66
C ALA A 50 -59.52 -23.73 1.51
N GLY A 51 -60.24 -23.27 2.51
CA GLY A 51 -60.70 -21.90 2.61
C GLY A 51 -59.53 -20.92 2.63
N VAL A 52 -59.71 -19.86 1.90
CA VAL A 52 -58.92 -18.65 2.10
C VAL A 52 -59.42 -18.06 3.41
N GLY A 53 -58.75 -18.44 4.50
CA GLY A 53 -58.79 -17.68 5.74
C GLY A 53 -57.89 -16.47 5.53
N ASP A 54 -58.46 -15.28 5.63
CA ASP A 54 -57.77 -14.07 5.97
C ASP A 54 -57.29 -14.21 7.43
N ASP A 55 -56.29 -15.03 7.63
CA ASP A 55 -55.56 -15.06 8.90
C ASP A 55 -54.44 -14.00 8.81
N ASP A 56 -54.87 -12.74 9.05
CA ASP A 56 -54.05 -11.65 9.53
C ASP A 56 -53.69 -11.98 11.00
N ASP A 57 -53.07 -13.14 11.20
CA ASP A 57 -52.49 -13.50 12.48
C ASP A 57 -51.23 -12.70 12.65
N GLY A 58 -51.40 -11.61 13.41
CA GLY A 58 -50.37 -10.76 13.94
C GLY A 58 -49.21 -11.57 14.51
N ASP A 59 -48.11 -11.47 13.82
CA ASP A 59 -46.80 -11.53 14.47
C ASP A 59 -46.72 -10.28 15.36
N ASP A 60 -47.27 -10.35 16.56
CA ASP A 60 -47.05 -9.41 17.65
C ASP A 60 -45.60 -9.50 18.13
N GLY A 61 -44.65 -9.57 17.20
CA GLY A 61 -43.28 -9.23 17.47
C GLY A 61 -43.28 -7.81 18.03
N GLU A 62 -43.00 -7.68 19.33
CA GLU A 62 -42.88 -6.42 20.05
C GLU A 62 -42.25 -5.37 19.13
N ALA A 63 -43.07 -4.45 18.62
CA ALA A 63 -42.63 -3.37 17.80
C ALA A 63 -41.66 -2.50 18.65
N ASP A 64 -40.37 -2.71 18.45
CA ASP A 64 -39.30 -1.97 19.10
C ASP A 64 -39.25 -0.49 18.64
N GLY A 65 -40.22 -0.08 17.82
CA GLY A 65 -40.34 1.25 17.21
C GLY A 65 -41.28 2.18 17.97
N LEU A 66 -41.16 3.46 17.65
CA LEU A 66 -42.08 4.46 18.13
C LEU A 66 -43.35 4.44 17.27
N TRP A 67 -44.46 4.00 17.82
CA TRP A 67 -45.74 3.92 17.13
C TRP A 67 -46.09 5.19 16.32
N ALA A 68 -45.67 6.37 16.79
CA ALA A 68 -45.92 7.66 16.12
C ALA A 68 -45.10 7.76 14.80
N ILE A 69 -43.86 7.29 14.78
CA ILE A 69 -43.05 7.25 13.56
C ILE A 69 -43.52 6.12 12.63
N GLU A 70 -43.83 4.96 13.15
CA GLU A 70 -44.38 3.86 12.37
C GLU A 70 -45.68 4.27 11.69
N ALA A 71 -46.57 4.97 12.40
CA ALA A 71 -47.79 5.50 11.82
C ALA A 71 -47.54 6.54 10.69
N LEU A 72 -46.47 7.31 10.79
CA LEU A 72 -46.03 8.23 9.74
C LEU A 72 -45.41 7.50 8.54
N LEU A 73 -44.67 6.43 8.79
CA LEU A 73 -43.97 5.65 7.76
C LEU A 73 -44.90 4.71 7.01
N HIS A 74 -45.96 4.22 7.65
CA HIS A 74 -46.85 3.23 7.07
C HIS A 74 -47.45 3.63 5.71
N PRO A 75 -47.96 4.86 5.49
CA PRO A 75 -48.41 5.30 4.16
C PRO A 75 -47.33 5.33 3.11
N VAL A 76 -46.10 5.77 3.48
CA VAL A 76 -44.94 5.83 2.59
C VAL A 76 -44.53 4.42 2.16
N LEU A 77 -44.43 3.50 3.11
CA LEU A 77 -44.06 2.11 2.83
C LEU A 77 -45.16 1.37 2.05
N ARG A 78 -46.45 1.65 2.33
CA ARG A 78 -47.57 1.09 1.56
C ARG A 78 -47.50 1.55 0.09
N ARG A 79 -47.18 2.84 -0.17
CA ARG A 79 -47.02 3.36 -1.52
C ARG A 79 -45.78 2.76 -2.19
N PHE A 80 -44.65 2.65 -1.47
CA PHE A 80 -43.46 1.94 -1.95
C PHE A 80 -43.79 0.53 -2.43
N ARG A 81 -44.49 -0.29 -1.58
CA ARG A 81 -44.89 -1.65 -1.94
C ARG A 81 -45.79 -1.65 -3.17
N PHE A 82 -46.73 -0.72 -3.26
CA PHE A 82 -47.64 -0.64 -4.41
C PHE A 82 -46.89 -0.42 -5.72
N HIS A 83 -45.91 0.48 -5.75
CA HIS A 83 -45.15 0.79 -6.98
C HIS A 83 -44.06 -0.23 -7.30
N PHE A 84 -43.36 -0.74 -6.30
CA PHE A 84 -42.11 -1.47 -6.49
C PHE A 84 -42.15 -2.95 -6.11
N GLU A 85 -43.24 -3.46 -5.56
CA GLU A 85 -43.41 -4.89 -5.22
C GLU A 85 -44.54 -5.57 -6.01
N GLY A 86 -45.43 -4.80 -6.61
CA GLY A 86 -46.56 -5.31 -7.42
C GLY A 86 -46.18 -5.53 -8.90
N ARG A 87 -47.25 -5.80 -9.72
CA ARG A 87 -47.13 -5.97 -11.19
C ARG A 87 -47.24 -4.63 -11.91
N ARG A 88 -46.58 -3.59 -11.41
CA ARG A 88 -46.61 -2.25 -11.99
C ARG A 88 -45.43 -2.05 -12.94
N GLU A 89 -45.57 -1.15 -13.91
CA GLU A 89 -44.50 -0.82 -14.87
C GLU A 89 -43.27 -0.21 -14.17
N THR A 90 -43.46 0.44 -13.04
CA THR A 90 -42.41 0.99 -12.18
C THR A 90 -41.58 -0.09 -11.47
N ASN A 91 -42.08 -1.33 -11.37
CA ASN A 91 -41.36 -2.45 -10.75
C ASN A 91 -40.50 -3.18 -11.79
N ARG A 92 -39.46 -2.51 -12.29
CA ARG A 92 -38.53 -3.06 -13.28
C ARG A 92 -37.26 -3.54 -12.64
N ARG A 93 -36.95 -4.84 -12.84
CA ARG A 93 -35.71 -5.45 -12.34
C ARG A 93 -34.46 -4.98 -13.07
N ASP A 94 -34.60 -4.56 -14.32
CA ASP A 94 -33.53 -4.00 -15.13
C ASP A 94 -33.26 -2.52 -14.87
N LYS A 95 -34.05 -1.89 -13.98
CA LYS A 95 -33.98 -0.47 -13.62
C LYS A 95 -34.00 -0.28 -12.09
N PRO A 96 -33.02 -0.85 -11.35
CA PRO A 96 -32.95 -0.69 -9.89
C PRO A 96 -32.80 0.78 -9.47
N GLU A 97 -32.21 1.61 -10.33
CA GLU A 97 -32.02 3.04 -10.12
C GLU A 97 -33.34 3.80 -9.94
N TRP A 98 -34.47 3.32 -10.48
CA TRP A 98 -35.77 3.97 -10.29
C TRP A 98 -36.25 3.89 -8.84
N VAL A 99 -36.10 2.72 -8.22
CA VAL A 99 -36.45 2.51 -6.80
C VAL A 99 -35.53 3.37 -5.93
N PHE A 100 -34.24 3.36 -6.21
CA PHE A 100 -33.22 4.07 -5.44
C PHE A 100 -33.39 5.59 -5.54
N SER A 101 -33.58 6.11 -6.74
CA SER A 101 -33.83 7.54 -6.97
C SER A 101 -35.13 8.03 -6.31
N HIS A 102 -36.19 7.23 -6.34
CA HIS A 102 -37.43 7.57 -5.64
C HIS A 102 -37.20 7.67 -4.13
N CYS A 103 -36.52 6.70 -3.51
CA CYS A 103 -36.24 6.74 -2.08
C CYS A 103 -35.32 7.88 -1.68
N THR A 104 -34.26 8.18 -2.47
CA THR A 104 -33.36 9.31 -2.18
C THR A 104 -34.08 10.64 -2.37
N ALA A 105 -34.98 10.76 -3.35
CA ALA A 105 -35.82 11.96 -3.52
C ALA A 105 -36.75 12.17 -2.31
N LEU A 106 -37.39 11.13 -1.78
CA LEU A 106 -38.18 11.21 -0.56
C LEU A 106 -37.34 11.67 0.64
N LEU A 107 -36.14 11.10 0.82
CA LEU A 107 -35.23 11.50 1.90
C LEU A 107 -34.81 12.96 1.80
N ARG A 108 -34.48 13.45 0.59
CA ARG A 108 -34.11 14.86 0.36
C ARG A 108 -35.29 15.78 0.65
N LEU A 109 -36.48 15.44 0.13
CA LEU A 109 -37.69 16.23 0.27
C LEU A 109 -38.11 16.43 1.73
N HIS A 110 -38.05 15.33 2.51
CA HIS A 110 -38.54 15.33 3.88
C HIS A 110 -37.50 15.64 4.94
N ARG A 111 -36.23 15.81 4.58
CA ARG A 111 -35.15 16.06 5.53
C ARG A 111 -35.39 17.28 6.41
N ALA A 112 -35.79 18.41 5.80
CA ALA A 112 -36.01 19.63 6.54
C ALA A 112 -37.24 19.51 7.45
N LEU A 113 -38.34 18.96 6.95
CA LEU A 113 -39.57 18.78 7.73
C LEU A 113 -39.33 17.87 8.94
N LEU A 114 -38.72 16.73 8.72
CA LEU A 114 -38.44 15.76 9.80
C LEU A 114 -37.43 16.29 10.82
N GLY A 115 -36.35 16.93 10.35
CA GLY A 115 -35.31 17.43 11.24
C GLY A 115 -35.70 18.72 11.98
N GLN A 116 -36.42 19.65 11.34
CA GLN A 116 -36.73 20.96 11.92
C GLN A 116 -38.07 21.02 12.67
N THR A 117 -39.01 20.15 12.29
CA THR A 117 -40.37 20.18 12.88
C THR A 117 -40.64 18.93 13.71
N VAL A 118 -40.53 17.75 13.13
CA VAL A 118 -40.90 16.48 13.80
C VAL A 118 -39.92 16.15 14.92
N GLN A 119 -38.64 16.25 14.66
CA GLN A 119 -37.59 15.90 15.62
C GLN A 119 -37.66 16.70 16.93
N PRO A 120 -37.76 18.03 16.92
CA PRO A 120 -37.93 18.82 18.15
C PRO A 120 -39.17 18.44 18.95
N MET A 121 -40.27 18.12 18.26
CA MET A 121 -41.50 17.68 18.93
C MET A 121 -41.35 16.33 19.63
N LEU A 122 -40.59 15.40 19.03
CA LEU A 122 -40.30 14.10 19.63
C LEU A 122 -39.35 14.23 20.80
N LEU A 123 -38.40 15.17 20.74
CA LEU A 123 -37.44 15.42 21.82
C LEU A 123 -38.02 16.23 22.99
N ALA A 124 -39.08 16.99 22.79
CA ALA A 124 -39.67 17.83 23.83
C ALA A 124 -40.02 17.08 25.14
N PRO A 125 -40.54 15.83 25.13
CA PRO A 125 -40.83 15.09 26.35
C PRO A 125 -39.60 14.43 27.00
N LEU A 126 -38.42 14.40 26.35
CA LEU A 126 -37.25 13.69 26.85
C LEU A 126 -36.77 14.16 28.25
N PRO A 127 -36.72 15.45 28.57
CA PRO A 127 -36.32 15.87 29.91
C PRO A 127 -37.23 15.31 31.02
N ALA A 128 -38.53 15.26 30.78
CA ALA A 128 -39.49 14.67 31.73
C ALA A 128 -39.32 13.13 31.79
N LEU A 129 -39.01 12.50 30.64
CA LEU A 129 -38.75 11.07 30.56
C LEU A 129 -37.43 10.69 31.28
N HIS A 130 -36.37 11.47 31.11
CA HIS A 130 -35.14 11.30 31.87
C HIS A 130 -35.33 11.43 33.37
N ALA A 131 -36.16 12.40 33.82
CA ALA A 131 -36.51 12.56 35.22
C ALA A 131 -37.31 11.35 35.72
N ALA A 132 -38.23 10.82 34.92
CA ALA A 132 -39.00 9.62 35.26
C ALA A 132 -38.10 8.36 35.36
N ILE A 133 -37.18 8.17 34.41
CA ILE A 133 -36.22 7.05 34.42
C ILE A 133 -35.33 7.09 35.66
N SER A 134 -34.96 8.29 36.12
CA SER A 134 -34.14 8.51 37.28
C SER A 134 -34.92 8.33 38.60
N SER A 135 -36.25 8.20 38.55
CA SER A 135 -37.08 7.99 39.71
C SER A 135 -36.83 6.62 40.37
N PRO A 136 -36.58 6.56 41.69
CA PRO A 136 -36.39 5.30 42.40
C PRO A 136 -37.68 4.46 42.47
N GLN A 137 -38.83 5.05 42.16
CA GLN A 137 -40.13 4.40 42.23
C GLN A 137 -40.49 3.62 40.97
N LEU A 138 -39.73 3.78 39.88
CA LEU A 138 -40.00 3.11 38.61
C LEU A 138 -39.55 1.64 38.67
N ALA A 139 -40.43 0.70 38.24
CA ALA A 139 -40.07 -0.69 38.13
C ALA A 139 -38.93 -0.92 37.13
N ALA A 140 -38.07 -1.91 37.38
CA ALA A 140 -36.89 -2.14 36.55
C ALA A 140 -37.23 -2.40 35.07
N ALA A 141 -38.31 -3.15 34.81
CA ALA A 141 -38.79 -3.44 33.46
C ALA A 141 -39.29 -2.19 32.71
N GLU A 142 -40.02 -1.30 33.42
CA GLU A 142 -40.44 -0.02 32.84
C GLU A 142 -39.26 0.92 32.58
N ARG A 143 -38.28 0.93 33.48
CA ARG A 143 -37.04 1.71 33.30
C ARG A 143 -36.30 1.25 32.07
N GLU A 144 -36.15 -0.06 31.86
CA GLU A 144 -35.52 -0.61 30.67
C GLU A 144 -36.27 -0.26 29.39
N LYS A 145 -37.61 -0.32 29.38
CA LYS A 145 -38.42 0.11 28.25
C LYS A 145 -38.19 1.60 27.90
N TYR A 146 -38.16 2.47 28.90
CA TYR A 146 -37.88 3.89 28.67
C TYR A 146 -36.45 4.16 28.22
N VAL A 147 -35.47 3.42 28.75
CA VAL A 147 -34.06 3.51 28.31
C VAL A 147 -33.95 3.10 26.84
N ARG A 148 -34.60 1.99 26.43
CA ARG A 148 -34.67 1.58 25.01
C ARG A 148 -35.33 2.64 24.14
N MET A 149 -36.46 3.23 24.57
CA MET A 149 -37.11 4.33 23.88
C MET A 149 -36.17 5.53 23.69
N VAL A 150 -35.47 5.96 24.74
CA VAL A 150 -34.51 7.07 24.66
C VAL A 150 -33.35 6.71 23.73
N ALA A 151 -32.84 5.49 23.79
CA ALA A 151 -31.77 5.02 22.93
C ALA A 151 -32.17 4.98 21.44
N LEU A 152 -33.41 4.63 21.13
CA LEU A 152 -33.95 4.69 19.77
C LEU A 152 -34.15 6.12 19.25
N TYR A 153 -34.54 7.06 20.12
CA TYR A 153 -34.81 8.45 19.72
C TYR A 153 -33.58 9.33 19.61
N CYS A 154 -32.67 9.20 20.57
CA CYS A 154 -31.55 10.13 20.66
C CYS A 154 -30.50 9.95 19.56
N PRO A 155 -30.09 8.73 19.12
CA PRO A 155 -29.10 8.60 18.08
C PRO A 155 -29.67 8.76 16.66
N HIS A 156 -30.94 8.42 16.41
CA HIS A 156 -31.42 8.28 15.06
C HIS A 156 -32.43 9.34 14.61
N GLY A 157 -33.28 9.86 15.51
CA GLY A 157 -34.26 10.88 15.17
C GLY A 157 -35.26 10.49 14.06
N ALA A 158 -36.23 11.34 13.80
CA ALA A 158 -37.29 11.09 12.85
C ALA A 158 -36.79 10.89 11.41
N TYR A 159 -35.77 11.65 10.99
CA TYR A 159 -35.19 11.54 9.65
C TYR A 159 -34.48 10.20 9.45
N LEU A 160 -33.69 9.76 10.41
CA LEU A 160 -32.96 8.48 10.31
C LEU A 160 -33.89 7.28 10.45
N SER A 161 -35.02 7.40 11.15
CA SER A 161 -36.06 6.38 11.18
C SER A 161 -36.70 6.21 9.80
N LEU A 162 -37.01 7.32 9.08
CA LEU A 162 -37.48 7.22 7.68
C LEU A 162 -36.40 6.56 6.79
N ALA A 163 -35.16 7.00 6.92
CA ALA A 163 -34.05 6.46 6.13
C ALA A 163 -33.87 4.96 6.37
N GLY A 164 -33.90 4.51 7.63
CA GLY A 164 -33.79 3.10 8.00
C GLY A 164 -34.94 2.27 7.43
N ALA A 165 -36.17 2.76 7.53
CA ALA A 165 -37.35 2.07 7.00
C ALA A 165 -37.29 1.94 5.46
N LEU A 166 -36.86 2.99 4.74
CA LEU A 166 -36.68 2.93 3.29
C LEU A 166 -35.50 2.00 2.91
N CYS A 167 -34.38 2.03 3.64
CA CYS A 167 -33.28 1.10 3.43
C CYS A 167 -33.73 -0.37 3.63
N ALA A 168 -34.49 -0.63 4.68
CA ALA A 168 -35.05 -1.97 4.95
C ALA A 168 -36.02 -2.43 3.84
N ALA A 169 -36.89 -1.54 3.36
CA ALA A 169 -37.81 -1.84 2.26
C ALA A 169 -37.08 -2.14 0.95
N MET A 170 -36.04 -1.35 0.61
CA MET A 170 -35.21 -1.59 -0.56
C MET A 170 -34.39 -2.89 -0.42
N ALA A 171 -33.81 -3.17 0.73
CA ALA A 171 -33.09 -4.40 1.01
C ALA A 171 -34.03 -5.62 0.90
N ALA A 172 -35.22 -5.57 1.48
CA ALA A 172 -36.23 -6.63 1.38
C ALA A 172 -36.68 -6.89 -0.07
N LYS A 173 -36.86 -5.84 -0.87
CA LYS A 173 -37.12 -5.97 -2.31
C LYS A 173 -35.98 -6.69 -3.03
N LEU A 174 -34.74 -6.23 -2.85
CA LEU A 174 -33.57 -6.88 -3.46
C LEU A 174 -33.44 -8.34 -3.04
N THR A 175 -33.66 -8.66 -1.77
CA THR A 175 -33.63 -10.04 -1.27
C THR A 175 -34.62 -10.94 -1.99
N ARG A 176 -35.84 -10.46 -2.21
CA ARG A 176 -36.87 -11.22 -2.98
C ARG A 176 -36.47 -11.42 -4.44
N GLU A 177 -35.78 -10.49 -5.05
CA GLU A 177 -35.33 -10.56 -6.45
C GLU A 177 -34.04 -11.37 -6.64
N MET A 178 -33.31 -11.59 -5.55
CA MET A 178 -31.97 -12.18 -5.56
C MET A 178 -31.93 -13.56 -6.25
N GLY A 179 -32.96 -14.41 -6.04
CA GLY A 179 -33.04 -15.73 -6.72
C GLY A 179 -33.05 -15.62 -8.26
N GLY A 180 -33.62 -14.53 -8.80
CA GLY A 180 -33.59 -14.24 -10.23
C GLY A 180 -32.27 -13.64 -10.70
N LEU A 181 -31.65 -12.78 -9.90
CA LEU A 181 -30.39 -12.10 -10.19
C LEU A 181 -29.17 -13.05 -10.17
N LEU A 182 -29.21 -14.07 -9.34
CA LEU A 182 -28.12 -15.06 -9.20
C LEU A 182 -28.06 -16.10 -10.32
N ARG A 183 -29.03 -16.13 -11.24
CA ARG A 183 -28.98 -17.04 -12.39
C ARG A 183 -27.77 -16.72 -13.27
N PRO A 184 -27.10 -17.74 -13.84
CA PRO A 184 -25.94 -17.51 -14.72
C PRO A 184 -26.23 -16.55 -15.90
N SER A 185 -27.43 -16.62 -16.48
CA SER A 185 -27.86 -15.74 -17.56
C SER A 185 -28.12 -14.29 -17.13
N SER A 186 -28.23 -14.04 -15.83
CA SER A 186 -28.54 -12.70 -15.27
C SER A 186 -27.31 -12.00 -14.71
N GLN A 187 -26.10 -12.47 -15.01
CA GLN A 187 -24.86 -11.86 -14.50
C GLN A 187 -24.77 -10.35 -14.76
N PRO A 188 -25.01 -9.83 -15.99
CA PRO A 188 -24.92 -8.38 -16.21
C PRO A 188 -25.95 -7.58 -15.39
N LEU A 189 -27.12 -8.19 -15.15
CA LEU A 189 -28.16 -7.59 -14.34
C LEU A 189 -27.76 -7.53 -12.84
N PHE A 190 -27.15 -8.59 -12.32
CA PHE A 190 -26.59 -8.58 -10.97
C PHE A 190 -25.49 -7.53 -10.82
N GLU A 191 -24.58 -7.44 -11.76
CA GLU A 191 -23.50 -6.43 -11.77
C GLU A 191 -24.07 -5.01 -11.79
N HIS A 192 -25.06 -4.75 -12.64
CA HIS A 192 -25.74 -3.47 -12.69
C HIS A 192 -26.41 -3.13 -11.36
N THR A 193 -27.20 -4.06 -10.82
CA THR A 193 -27.90 -3.89 -9.54
C THR A 193 -26.90 -3.65 -8.39
N LEU A 194 -25.79 -4.38 -8.35
CA LEU A 194 -24.73 -4.20 -7.37
C LEU A 194 -24.10 -2.81 -7.46
N ASN A 195 -23.77 -2.35 -8.67
CA ASN A 195 -23.18 -1.04 -8.86
C ASN A 195 -24.13 0.10 -8.46
N GLU A 196 -25.42 -0.02 -8.79
CA GLU A 196 -26.42 0.96 -8.37
C GLU A 196 -26.64 0.93 -6.84
N ALA A 197 -26.64 -0.25 -6.20
CA ALA A 197 -26.72 -0.35 -4.75
C ALA A 197 -25.48 0.27 -4.05
N LEU A 198 -24.29 0.09 -4.60
CA LEU A 198 -23.06 0.73 -4.11
C LEU A 198 -23.08 2.25 -4.27
N ASN A 199 -23.63 2.75 -5.39
CA ASN A 199 -23.79 4.18 -5.63
C ASN A 199 -24.79 4.79 -4.64
N LEU A 200 -25.93 4.12 -4.44
CA LEU A 200 -26.93 4.50 -3.44
C LEU A 200 -26.33 4.52 -2.03
N GLU A 201 -25.62 3.48 -1.64
CA GLU A 201 -25.03 3.40 -0.30
C GLU A 201 -24.06 4.55 -0.05
N ARG A 202 -23.24 4.90 -1.05
CA ARG A 202 -22.35 6.07 -0.99
C ARG A 202 -23.15 7.37 -0.85
N GLU A 203 -24.20 7.55 -1.64
CA GLU A 203 -25.07 8.73 -1.56
C GLU A 203 -25.74 8.87 -0.19
N LEU A 204 -26.23 7.76 0.38
CA LEU A 204 -26.80 7.72 1.72
C LEU A 204 -25.78 8.20 2.78
N ARG A 205 -24.53 7.76 2.71
CA ARG A 205 -23.47 8.11 3.68
C ARG A 205 -22.96 9.53 3.47
N GLU A 206 -22.52 9.85 2.26
CA GLU A 206 -21.78 11.09 1.98
C GLU A 206 -22.69 12.30 1.78
N THR A 207 -23.84 12.13 1.12
CA THR A 207 -24.73 13.23 0.76
C THR A 207 -25.90 13.41 1.71
N LEU A 208 -26.53 12.30 2.07
CA LEU A 208 -27.74 12.32 2.89
C LEU A 208 -27.44 12.22 4.39
N GLY A 209 -26.20 11.87 4.77
CA GLY A 209 -25.75 11.80 6.16
C GLY A 209 -26.45 10.69 6.96
N VAL A 210 -26.84 9.61 6.30
CA VAL A 210 -27.44 8.43 6.93
C VAL A 210 -26.33 7.52 7.45
N PRO A 211 -26.15 7.33 8.76
CA PRO A 211 -25.12 6.46 9.30
C PRO A 211 -25.41 4.98 8.98
N ALA A 212 -24.36 4.17 8.95
CA ALA A 212 -24.46 2.75 8.68
C ALA A 212 -25.42 2.00 9.65
N ALA A 213 -25.44 2.43 10.91
CA ALA A 213 -26.32 1.87 11.94
C ALA A 213 -27.82 2.09 11.69
N ALA A 214 -28.19 3.09 10.87
CA ALA A 214 -29.58 3.33 10.51
C ALA A 214 -30.12 2.36 9.45
N GLY A 215 -29.26 1.58 8.79
CA GLY A 215 -29.61 0.60 7.79
C GLY A 215 -28.71 0.63 6.56
N SER A 216 -28.65 -0.48 5.84
CA SER A 216 -27.88 -0.63 4.61
C SER A 216 -28.67 -1.44 3.57
N VAL A 217 -28.72 -0.94 2.35
CA VAL A 217 -29.34 -1.65 1.23
C VAL A 217 -28.45 -2.81 0.76
N LEU A 218 -27.14 -2.67 0.93
CA LEU A 218 -26.20 -3.74 0.64
C LEU A 218 -26.38 -4.97 1.55
N ALA A 219 -27.12 -4.86 2.65
CA ALA A 219 -27.47 -6.00 3.52
C ALA A 219 -28.16 -7.13 2.76
N ALA A 220 -28.92 -6.84 1.70
CA ALA A 220 -29.51 -7.84 0.81
C ALA A 220 -28.45 -8.67 0.05
N ILE A 221 -27.25 -8.15 -0.09
CA ILE A 221 -26.16 -8.79 -0.84
C ILE A 221 -25.18 -9.46 0.11
N TYR A 222 -24.67 -8.77 1.12
CA TYR A 222 -23.69 -9.35 2.04
C TYR A 222 -24.34 -10.20 3.16
N GLY A 223 -25.60 -10.00 3.48
CA GLY A 223 -26.33 -10.76 4.52
C GLY A 223 -26.66 -12.22 4.16
N ALA A 224 -26.43 -12.64 2.90
CA ALA A 224 -26.64 -14.01 2.48
C ALA A 224 -25.39 -14.57 1.76
N PRO A 225 -25.05 -15.87 1.94
CA PRO A 225 -23.81 -16.44 1.40
C PRO A 225 -23.72 -16.40 -0.13
N ALA A 226 -24.80 -16.73 -0.83
CA ALA A 226 -24.77 -16.85 -2.30
C ALA A 226 -24.57 -15.51 -3.04
N PRO A 227 -25.29 -14.42 -2.72
CA PRO A 227 -25.03 -13.12 -3.32
C PRO A 227 -23.65 -12.58 -2.95
N LEU A 228 -23.21 -12.72 -1.69
CA LEU A 228 -21.87 -12.32 -1.27
C LEU A 228 -20.80 -13.06 -2.06
N GLN A 229 -20.89 -14.39 -2.20
CA GLN A 229 -19.94 -15.16 -3.00
C GLN A 229 -19.90 -14.69 -4.46
N ARG A 230 -21.07 -14.38 -5.02
CA ARG A 230 -21.14 -13.84 -6.39
C ARG A 230 -20.44 -12.50 -6.51
N TRP A 231 -20.66 -11.59 -5.57
CA TRP A 231 -19.97 -10.31 -5.51
C TRP A 231 -18.44 -10.49 -5.41
N LEU A 232 -17.98 -11.31 -4.45
CA LEU A 232 -16.55 -11.59 -4.27
C LEU A 232 -15.90 -12.16 -5.54
N GLN A 233 -16.61 -13.06 -6.24
CA GLN A 233 -16.14 -13.64 -7.49
C GLN A 233 -15.99 -12.58 -8.60
N LEU A 234 -16.94 -11.66 -8.74
CA LEU A 234 -16.88 -10.57 -9.71
C LEU A 234 -15.70 -9.66 -9.42
N GLU A 235 -15.57 -9.18 -8.19
CA GLU A 235 -14.46 -8.30 -7.78
C GLU A 235 -13.09 -8.94 -8.06
N ARG A 236 -12.95 -10.22 -7.74
CA ARG A 236 -11.71 -10.95 -7.98
C ARG A 236 -11.44 -11.13 -9.47
N THR A 237 -12.44 -11.46 -10.27
CA THR A 237 -12.29 -11.65 -11.72
C THR A 237 -11.91 -10.35 -12.41
N ASP A 238 -12.59 -9.26 -12.08
CA ASP A 238 -12.30 -7.94 -12.65
C ASP A 238 -10.93 -7.43 -12.22
N GLY A 239 -10.59 -7.64 -10.95
CA GLY A 239 -9.28 -7.30 -10.40
C GLY A 239 -8.15 -8.09 -11.07
N ALA A 240 -8.30 -9.40 -11.22
CA ALA A 240 -7.32 -10.25 -11.90
C ALA A 240 -7.16 -9.86 -13.36
N ALA A 241 -8.25 -9.59 -14.09
CA ALA A 241 -8.21 -9.12 -15.47
C ALA A 241 -7.53 -7.73 -15.59
N ALA A 242 -7.69 -6.86 -14.60
CA ALA A 242 -7.01 -5.57 -14.55
C ALA A 242 -5.49 -5.74 -14.34
N LEU A 243 -5.07 -6.65 -13.45
CA LEU A 243 -3.65 -6.98 -13.22
C LEU A 243 -3.03 -7.67 -14.44
N GLU A 244 -3.77 -8.51 -15.14
CA GLU A 244 -3.29 -9.16 -16.36
C GLU A 244 -3.03 -8.15 -17.46
N ARG A 245 -3.97 -7.23 -17.72
CA ARG A 245 -3.79 -6.12 -18.68
C ARG A 245 -2.60 -5.25 -18.33
N LEU A 246 -2.38 -4.99 -17.04
CA LEU A 246 -1.24 -4.23 -16.55
C LEU A 246 0.07 -4.96 -16.85
N GLY A 247 0.16 -6.26 -16.57
CA GLY A 247 1.35 -7.09 -16.80
C GLY A 247 1.67 -7.33 -18.29
N ALA A 248 0.70 -7.15 -19.18
CA ALA A 248 0.91 -7.22 -20.62
C ALA A 248 1.66 -6.00 -21.20
N ASP A 249 1.71 -4.88 -20.47
CA ASP A 249 2.50 -3.71 -20.85
C ASP A 249 3.99 -3.96 -20.54
N ALA A 250 4.85 -3.97 -21.56
CA ALA A 250 6.29 -4.15 -21.39
C ALA A 250 6.94 -3.08 -20.49
N GLN A 251 6.30 -1.93 -20.35
CA GLN A 251 6.80 -0.79 -19.56
C GLN A 251 6.10 -0.65 -18.19
N TRP A 252 5.39 -1.66 -17.73
CA TRP A 252 4.59 -1.58 -16.51
C TRP A 252 5.38 -1.20 -15.25
N LEU A 253 6.69 -1.50 -15.21
CA LEU A 253 7.63 -1.14 -14.14
C LEU A 253 8.44 0.13 -14.42
N VAL A 254 8.42 0.67 -15.64
CA VAL A 254 9.25 1.82 -15.98
C VAL A 254 8.60 3.10 -15.46
N PRO A 255 9.23 3.81 -14.52
CA PRO A 255 8.72 5.11 -14.08
C PRO A 255 8.61 6.05 -15.28
N ARG A 256 7.47 6.72 -15.42
CA ARG A 256 7.35 7.77 -16.44
C ARG A 256 8.33 8.88 -16.10
N ALA A 257 9.09 9.37 -17.10
CA ALA A 257 9.97 10.50 -16.89
C ALA A 257 9.19 11.65 -16.22
N ALA A 258 9.74 12.17 -15.13
CA ALA A 258 9.16 13.37 -14.51
C ALA A 258 9.16 14.48 -15.57
N ALA A 259 8.05 15.22 -15.66
CA ALA A 259 8.03 16.43 -16.47
C ALA A 259 9.19 17.33 -16.00
N PRO A 260 9.92 17.97 -16.92
CA PRO A 260 11.00 18.88 -16.53
C PRO A 260 10.42 19.89 -15.53
N PRO A 261 11.15 20.22 -14.45
CA PRO A 261 10.69 21.18 -13.47
C PRO A 261 10.37 22.50 -14.18
N PRO A 262 9.28 23.19 -13.82
CA PRO A 262 8.96 24.48 -14.41
C PRO A 262 10.16 25.42 -14.22
N LEU A 263 10.57 26.06 -15.31
CA LEU A 263 11.62 27.09 -15.32
C LEU A 263 11.27 28.15 -14.26
N GLY A 264 12.00 28.20 -13.16
CA GLY A 264 11.79 29.19 -12.09
C GLY A 264 11.79 28.66 -10.66
N LEU A 265 12.04 27.38 -10.43
CA LEU A 265 12.30 26.90 -9.06
C LEU A 265 13.67 27.43 -8.60
N LEU A 266 13.63 28.19 -7.50
CA LEU A 266 14.80 28.73 -6.82
C LEU A 266 15.81 27.60 -6.53
N GLU A 267 17.09 27.86 -6.77
CA GLU A 267 18.21 27.00 -6.37
C GLU A 267 18.05 26.65 -4.88
N GLY A 268 17.78 25.39 -4.57
CA GLY A 268 17.57 24.90 -3.20
C GLY A 268 16.28 24.11 -2.97
N ALA A 269 15.33 24.11 -3.91
CA ALA A 269 14.16 23.24 -3.81
C ALA A 269 14.56 21.79 -4.13
N THR A 270 14.35 20.88 -3.18
CA THR A 270 14.49 19.43 -3.43
C THR A 270 13.59 19.05 -4.60
N ALA A 271 14.18 18.43 -5.63
CA ALA A 271 13.41 17.92 -6.77
C ALA A 271 12.25 17.04 -6.27
N PRO A 272 11.04 17.20 -6.83
CA PRO A 272 9.92 16.35 -6.45
C PRO A 272 10.30 14.88 -6.68
N PRO A 273 9.82 13.96 -5.84
CA PRO A 273 10.09 12.54 -6.02
C PRO A 273 9.60 12.08 -7.42
N PRO A 274 10.30 11.14 -8.06
CA PRO A 274 9.89 10.63 -9.35
C PRO A 274 8.47 10.07 -9.26
N PRO A 275 7.66 10.22 -10.32
CA PRO A 275 6.31 9.67 -10.35
C PRO A 275 6.38 8.15 -10.19
N PRO A 276 5.37 7.55 -9.50
CA PRO A 276 5.35 6.12 -9.28
C PRO A 276 5.28 5.34 -10.60
N PRO A 277 5.84 4.13 -10.65
CA PRO A 277 5.65 3.23 -11.78
C PRO A 277 4.16 3.02 -12.09
N PRO A 278 3.77 2.85 -13.36
CA PRO A 278 2.37 2.65 -13.74
C PRO A 278 1.70 1.49 -12.99
N CYS A 279 2.44 0.43 -12.72
CA CYS A 279 1.96 -0.73 -11.96
C CYS A 279 1.57 -0.38 -10.52
N ALA A 280 2.37 0.42 -9.83
CA ALA A 280 2.10 0.82 -8.45
C ALA A 280 0.84 1.70 -8.37
N ALA A 281 0.74 2.70 -9.26
CA ALA A 281 -0.43 3.57 -9.33
C ALA A 281 -1.71 2.78 -9.67
N ALA A 282 -1.64 1.84 -10.62
CA ALA A 282 -2.77 1.01 -11.02
C ALA A 282 -3.21 0.04 -9.90
N LEU A 283 -2.25 -0.60 -9.22
CA LEU A 283 -2.54 -1.48 -8.08
C LEU A 283 -3.24 -0.71 -6.96
N LEU A 284 -2.70 0.44 -6.55
CA LEU A 284 -3.32 1.24 -5.48
C LEU A 284 -4.69 1.78 -5.87
N LYS A 285 -4.90 2.13 -7.15
CA LYS A 285 -6.22 2.52 -7.66
C LYS A 285 -7.22 1.36 -7.56
N LEU A 286 -6.81 0.16 -7.97
CA LEU A 286 -7.62 -1.04 -7.91
C LEU A 286 -7.99 -1.39 -6.47
N LEU A 287 -7.00 -1.54 -5.61
CA LEU A 287 -7.21 -1.87 -4.19
C LEU A 287 -7.96 -0.78 -3.44
N GLY A 288 -7.68 0.49 -3.72
CA GLY A 288 -8.43 1.61 -3.15
C GLY A 288 -9.92 1.61 -3.58
N GLY A 289 -10.22 1.09 -4.78
CA GLY A 289 -11.60 0.81 -5.21
C GLY A 289 -12.27 -0.25 -4.33
N VAL A 290 -11.59 -1.37 -4.11
CA VAL A 290 -12.08 -2.46 -3.25
C VAL A 290 -12.22 -1.99 -1.80
N GLN A 291 -11.23 -1.24 -1.28
CA GLN A 291 -11.27 -0.69 0.09
C GLN A 291 -12.49 0.22 0.31
N ARG A 292 -12.79 1.12 -0.64
CA ARG A 292 -13.99 1.97 -0.56
C ARG A 292 -15.28 1.15 -0.51
N ARG A 293 -15.33 0.00 -1.17
CA ARG A 293 -16.49 -0.91 -1.13
C ARG A 293 -16.56 -1.67 0.20
N ILE A 294 -15.42 -2.11 0.74
CA ILE A 294 -15.34 -2.72 2.07
C ILE A 294 -15.86 -1.75 3.13
N ALA A 295 -15.51 -0.48 3.05
CA ALA A 295 -15.96 0.55 3.99
C ALA A 295 -17.48 0.81 3.96
N LEU A 296 -18.18 0.45 2.87
CA LEU A 296 -19.64 0.54 2.78
C LEU A 296 -20.34 -0.68 3.40
N VAL A 297 -19.63 -1.79 3.59
CA VAL A 297 -20.17 -3.00 4.23
C VAL A 297 -20.15 -2.83 5.74
N VAL A 298 -21.26 -3.08 6.41
CA VAL A 298 -21.38 -2.89 7.87
C VAL A 298 -20.94 -4.13 8.64
N GLU A 299 -21.14 -5.31 8.05
CA GLU A 299 -20.90 -6.59 8.71
C GLU A 299 -19.42 -6.98 8.68
N PRO A 300 -18.75 -7.14 9.85
CA PRO A 300 -17.33 -7.47 9.91
C PRO A 300 -16.96 -8.79 9.21
N ALA A 301 -17.83 -9.79 9.26
CA ALA A 301 -17.60 -11.07 8.59
C ALA A 301 -17.55 -10.93 7.06
N ALA A 302 -18.40 -10.09 6.48
CA ALA A 302 -18.40 -9.79 5.05
C ALA A 302 -17.19 -8.92 4.66
N GLN A 303 -16.82 -7.93 5.48
CA GLN A 303 -15.58 -7.14 5.30
C GLN A 303 -14.34 -8.05 5.29
N LEU A 304 -14.25 -8.96 6.25
CA LEU A 304 -13.16 -9.94 6.34
C LEU A 304 -13.15 -10.87 5.11
N ALA A 305 -14.31 -11.32 4.65
CA ALA A 305 -14.40 -12.14 3.44
C ALA A 305 -13.92 -11.38 2.19
N MET A 306 -14.24 -10.08 2.05
CA MET A 306 -13.73 -9.23 0.96
C MET A 306 -12.21 -9.07 1.04
N LEU A 307 -11.66 -8.83 2.22
CA LEU A 307 -10.22 -8.76 2.44
C LEU A 307 -9.54 -10.07 2.03
N GLN A 308 -10.00 -11.20 2.58
CA GLN A 308 -9.36 -12.50 2.39
C GLN A 308 -9.53 -13.08 0.98
N ARG A 309 -10.67 -12.84 0.33
CA ARG A 309 -11.00 -13.46 -0.96
C ARG A 309 -10.78 -12.55 -2.17
N VAL A 310 -10.62 -11.25 -1.95
CA VAL A 310 -10.39 -10.27 -3.02
C VAL A 310 -9.05 -9.56 -2.84
N SER A 311 -8.88 -8.76 -1.77
CA SER A 311 -7.70 -7.90 -1.62
C SER A 311 -6.40 -8.68 -1.48
N LEU A 312 -6.34 -9.68 -0.58
CA LEU A 312 -5.13 -10.47 -0.37
C LEU A 312 -4.76 -11.33 -1.59
N PRO A 313 -5.68 -12.04 -2.28
CA PRO A 313 -5.32 -12.74 -3.50
C PRO A 313 -4.83 -11.85 -4.64
N LEU A 314 -5.40 -10.64 -4.81
CA LEU A 314 -4.91 -9.67 -5.81
C LEU A 314 -3.50 -9.18 -5.48
N LEU A 315 -3.22 -8.94 -4.21
CA LEU A 315 -1.87 -8.60 -3.74
C LEU A 315 -0.90 -9.75 -3.96
N ALA A 316 -1.27 -10.99 -3.63
CA ALA A 316 -0.45 -12.17 -3.85
C ALA A 316 -0.14 -12.38 -5.34
N ASP A 317 -1.12 -12.19 -6.24
CA ASP A 317 -0.93 -12.26 -7.69
C ASP A 317 0.05 -11.17 -8.17
N PHE A 318 -0.05 -9.96 -7.64
CA PHE A 318 0.88 -8.87 -7.96
C PHE A 318 2.29 -9.17 -7.43
N THR A 319 2.43 -9.65 -6.20
CA THR A 319 3.70 -10.05 -5.58
C THR A 319 4.39 -11.16 -6.38
N ALA A 320 3.63 -12.18 -6.82
CA ALA A 320 4.17 -13.24 -7.67
C ALA A 320 4.73 -12.71 -8.99
N ARG A 321 4.07 -11.72 -9.60
CA ARG A 321 4.57 -11.05 -10.81
C ARG A 321 5.85 -10.25 -10.54
N LEU A 322 5.92 -9.53 -9.42
CA LEU A 322 7.14 -8.81 -9.00
C LEU A 322 8.29 -9.79 -8.79
N ARG A 323 8.08 -10.89 -8.07
CA ARG A 323 9.09 -11.93 -7.81
C ARG A 323 9.58 -12.58 -9.10
N THR A 324 8.66 -12.95 -9.99
CA THR A 324 9.01 -13.50 -11.30
C THR A 324 9.85 -12.50 -12.10
N ARG A 325 9.49 -11.24 -12.09
CA ARG A 325 10.23 -10.21 -12.82
C ARG A 325 11.60 -9.94 -12.21
N SER A 326 11.72 -9.89 -10.89
CA SER A 326 12.99 -9.78 -10.17
C SER A 326 13.96 -10.90 -10.60
N THR A 327 13.50 -12.14 -10.52
CA THR A 327 14.30 -13.31 -10.93
C THR A 327 14.73 -13.23 -12.40
N GLN A 328 13.83 -12.84 -13.30
CA GLN A 328 14.15 -12.67 -14.74
C GLN A 328 15.24 -11.60 -14.97
N LEU A 329 15.17 -10.47 -14.25
CA LEU A 329 16.14 -9.37 -14.37
C LEU A 329 17.52 -9.79 -13.87
N ILE A 330 17.58 -10.52 -12.74
CA ILE A 330 18.82 -11.06 -12.17
C ILE A 330 19.46 -12.04 -13.16
N LEU A 331 18.70 -13.03 -13.65
CA LEU A 331 19.21 -14.03 -14.60
C LEU A 331 19.63 -13.42 -15.96
N ALA A 332 18.93 -12.42 -16.46
CA ALA A 332 19.27 -11.74 -17.70
C ALA A 332 20.62 -11.01 -17.60
N HIS A 333 20.93 -10.43 -16.44
CA HIS A 333 22.18 -9.74 -16.20
C HIS A 333 23.35 -10.76 -16.10
N ASP A 334 23.18 -11.85 -15.38
CA ASP A 334 24.19 -12.91 -15.26
C ASP A 334 24.54 -13.53 -16.62
N GLY A 335 23.53 -13.73 -17.49
CA GLY A 335 23.72 -14.27 -18.83
C GLY A 335 24.47 -13.32 -19.78
N SER A 336 24.39 -12.00 -19.55
CA SER A 336 25.12 -11.00 -20.37
C SER A 336 26.58 -10.81 -19.99
N GLY A 337 26.95 -11.17 -18.75
CA GLY A 337 28.31 -11.05 -18.22
C GLY A 337 29.32 -12.09 -18.73
N GLY A 338 28.84 -13.18 -19.30
CA GLY A 338 29.69 -14.29 -19.78
C GLY A 338 30.39 -14.08 -21.15
N GLY A 339 30.12 -12.97 -21.85
CA GLY A 339 30.58 -12.74 -23.24
C GLY A 339 31.66 -11.66 -23.44
N ALA A 340 32.13 -10.99 -22.38
CA ALA A 340 33.09 -9.89 -22.54
C ALA A 340 34.56 -10.31 -22.36
N GLY A 341 34.96 -11.37 -23.06
CA GLY A 341 36.33 -11.85 -23.14
C GLY A 341 36.70 -12.18 -24.56
N GLY A 342 37.09 -11.24 -25.38
CA GLY A 342 37.78 -11.56 -26.62
C GLY A 342 37.28 -10.83 -27.86
N GLY A 343 38.08 -9.93 -28.43
CA GLY A 343 38.00 -9.58 -29.81
C GLY A 343 38.07 -8.08 -30.11
N GLY A 344 39.30 -7.56 -30.10
CA GLY A 344 39.61 -6.27 -30.70
C GLY A 344 39.32 -6.29 -32.20
N GLY A 345 39.03 -5.17 -32.78
CA GLY A 345 39.05 -4.96 -34.21
C GLY A 345 38.26 -3.77 -34.69
N GLY A 346 38.85 -2.65 -34.76
CA GLY A 346 38.90 -1.64 -35.78
C GLY A 346 37.66 -1.34 -36.61
N GLY A 347 37.25 -0.10 -36.62
CA GLY A 347 36.38 0.45 -37.62
C GLY A 347 35.89 1.84 -37.30
N GLY A 348 36.67 2.84 -37.71
CA GLY A 348 36.34 4.24 -37.62
C GLY A 348 35.10 4.57 -38.48
N GLY A 349 34.27 5.45 -37.95
CA GLY A 349 33.14 6.04 -38.61
C GLY A 349 32.74 7.31 -37.87
N ALA A 350 33.36 8.45 -38.25
CA ALA A 350 32.93 9.75 -37.83
C ALA A 350 31.58 10.08 -38.46
N GLY A 351 30.62 10.60 -37.62
CA GLY A 351 29.40 11.15 -38.17
C GLY A 351 28.40 11.58 -37.13
N GLY A 352 28.48 12.81 -36.65
CA GLY A 352 27.36 13.72 -36.57
C GLY A 352 26.34 13.59 -35.44
N GLY A 353 26.48 14.46 -34.44
CA GLY A 353 25.41 15.38 -34.10
C GLY A 353 24.26 14.92 -33.21
N GLY A 354 24.24 15.36 -31.96
CA GLY A 354 23.05 15.93 -31.41
C GLY A 354 22.10 14.99 -30.65
N GLY A 355 22.06 15.17 -29.36
CA GLY A 355 20.98 14.70 -28.53
C GLY A 355 21.47 13.90 -27.35
N GLY A 356 21.80 14.59 -26.24
CA GLY A 356 22.06 13.98 -24.95
C GLY A 356 20.83 13.29 -24.39
N GLY A 357 20.48 12.15 -24.97
CA GLY A 357 19.64 11.17 -24.30
C GLY A 357 20.54 10.47 -23.29
N ALA A 358 20.32 10.68 -22.00
CA ALA A 358 20.95 9.90 -20.95
C ALA A 358 20.73 8.43 -21.32
N GLU A 359 21.83 7.69 -21.59
CA GLU A 359 21.77 6.23 -21.75
C GLU A 359 21.05 5.68 -20.50
N ALA A 360 19.96 4.98 -20.73
CA ALA A 360 19.16 4.43 -19.65
C ALA A 360 20.09 3.52 -18.82
N SER A 361 20.24 3.85 -17.53
CA SER A 361 21.05 3.07 -16.60
C SER A 361 20.64 1.60 -16.69
N GLN A 362 21.61 0.68 -16.75
CA GLN A 362 21.37 -0.77 -16.70
C GLN A 362 20.53 -1.18 -15.47
N TRP A 363 20.53 -0.37 -14.40
CA TRP A 363 19.78 -0.60 -13.17
C TRP A 363 18.32 -0.11 -13.24
N ALA A 364 17.90 0.56 -14.32
CA ALA A 364 16.56 1.12 -14.45
C ALA A 364 15.43 0.07 -14.31
N PRO A 365 15.53 -1.15 -14.85
CA PRO A 365 14.49 -2.16 -14.68
C PRO A 365 14.32 -2.63 -13.23
N ILE A 366 15.45 -2.83 -12.51
CA ILE A 366 15.44 -3.20 -11.09
C ILE A 366 14.96 -2.01 -10.25
N GLY A 367 15.40 -0.81 -10.59
CA GLY A 367 14.92 0.42 -9.97
C GLY A 367 13.41 0.57 -10.08
N GLY A 368 12.82 0.24 -11.21
CA GLY A 368 11.36 0.25 -11.40
C GLY A 368 10.62 -0.68 -10.44
N LEU A 369 11.17 -1.88 -10.19
CA LEU A 369 10.64 -2.83 -9.22
C LEU A 369 10.69 -2.26 -7.80
N LEU A 370 11.86 -1.78 -7.38
CA LEU A 370 12.06 -1.18 -6.05
C LEU A 370 11.22 0.10 -5.84
N HIS A 371 11.00 0.89 -6.89
CA HIS A 371 10.08 2.03 -6.84
C HIS A 371 8.63 1.60 -6.68
N ALA A 372 8.22 0.45 -7.24
CA ALA A 372 6.85 -0.05 -7.10
C ALA A 372 6.57 -0.46 -5.65
N THR A 373 7.45 -1.25 -5.03
CA THR A 373 7.33 -1.65 -3.62
C THR A 373 7.43 -0.45 -2.68
N ALA A 374 8.43 0.43 -2.89
CA ALA A 374 8.63 1.64 -2.08
C ALA A 374 7.44 2.60 -2.12
N HIS A 375 6.67 2.64 -3.24
CA HIS A 375 5.47 3.47 -3.35
C HIS A 375 4.24 2.82 -2.71
N CYS A 376 4.06 1.51 -2.86
CA CYS A 376 2.88 0.82 -2.36
C CYS A 376 2.97 0.46 -0.87
N ALA A 377 4.14 0.09 -0.37
CA ALA A 377 4.29 -0.42 0.99
C ALA A 377 3.86 0.57 2.09
N PRO A 378 4.18 1.88 2.02
CA PRO A 378 3.68 2.84 3.00
C PRO A 378 2.16 2.92 3.03
N VAL A 379 1.51 2.94 1.86
CA VAL A 379 0.05 3.03 1.73
C VAL A 379 -0.64 1.79 2.32
N LEU A 380 -0.11 0.58 2.04
CA LEU A 380 -0.61 -0.65 2.67
C LEU A 380 -0.37 -0.65 4.18
N GLY A 381 0.76 -0.09 4.63
CA GLY A 381 1.06 0.11 6.05
C GLY A 381 0.03 1.02 6.74
N GLU A 382 -0.30 2.15 6.13
CA GLU A 382 -1.36 3.06 6.61
C GLU A 382 -2.73 2.38 6.65
N TRP A 383 -3.04 1.56 5.64
CA TRP A 383 -4.31 0.81 5.63
C TRP A 383 -4.39 -0.25 6.73
N CYS A 384 -3.26 -0.85 7.14
CA CYS A 384 -3.27 -1.76 8.29
C CYS A 384 -3.75 -1.08 9.58
N ASP A 385 -3.49 0.22 9.72
CA ASP A 385 -3.85 1.01 10.90
C ASP A 385 -5.19 1.74 10.75
N ALA A 386 -5.76 1.72 9.56
CA ALA A 386 -7.04 2.36 9.26
C ALA A 386 -8.23 1.40 9.44
N GLU A 387 -9.39 1.95 9.82
CA GLU A 387 -10.64 1.21 9.78
C GLU A 387 -11.05 0.88 8.34
N PRO A 388 -11.63 -0.30 8.09
CA PRO A 388 -11.98 -1.34 9.08
C PRO A 388 -10.85 -2.35 9.38
N PHE A 389 -9.69 -2.27 8.74
CA PHE A 389 -8.66 -3.30 8.79
C PHE A 389 -8.03 -3.44 10.18
N ALA A 390 -7.84 -2.33 10.89
CA ALA A 390 -7.32 -2.34 12.24
C ALA A 390 -8.20 -3.14 13.21
N ALA A 391 -9.53 -3.05 13.04
CA ALA A 391 -10.48 -3.82 13.84
C ALA A 391 -10.59 -5.29 13.41
N LEU A 392 -10.48 -5.57 12.09
CA LEU A 392 -10.61 -6.92 11.56
C LEU A 392 -9.40 -7.81 11.85
N LEU A 393 -8.20 -7.25 11.71
CA LEU A 393 -6.91 -7.95 11.90
C LEU A 393 -5.91 -7.01 12.59
N PRO A 394 -6.04 -6.82 13.90
CA PRO A 394 -5.14 -5.95 14.65
C PRO A 394 -3.70 -6.43 14.58
N ARG A 395 -2.75 -5.50 14.56
CA ARG A 395 -1.32 -5.83 14.63
C ARG A 395 -1.03 -6.57 15.94
N GLN A 396 -0.39 -7.73 15.83
CA GLN A 396 0.14 -8.42 16.99
C GLN A 396 1.39 -7.68 17.45
N VAL A 397 1.39 -7.15 18.67
CA VAL A 397 2.58 -6.60 19.30
C VAL A 397 3.47 -7.78 19.71
N PRO A 398 4.71 -7.90 19.21
CA PRO A 398 5.60 -8.98 19.66
C PRO A 398 5.90 -8.80 21.15
N GLU A 399 5.58 -9.81 21.95
CA GLU A 399 5.84 -9.82 23.42
C GLU A 399 7.32 -9.95 23.79
N ALA A 400 8.25 -10.02 22.83
CA ALA A 400 9.67 -10.25 23.10
C ALA A 400 10.54 -9.08 22.66
N GLU A 401 10.99 -8.29 23.63
CA GLU A 401 12.19 -7.47 23.53
C GLU A 401 13.40 -8.38 23.27
N GLY A 402 14.05 -8.29 22.12
CA GLY A 402 15.40 -8.86 22.00
C GLY A 402 15.83 -9.50 20.68
N THR A 403 15.02 -9.55 19.65
CA THR A 403 15.51 -9.97 18.33
C THR A 403 15.33 -8.88 17.31
N ASP A 404 16.45 -8.32 16.86
CA ASP A 404 16.60 -7.28 15.83
C ASP A 404 16.26 -7.80 14.39
N ARG A 405 15.59 -8.94 14.31
CA ARG A 405 14.94 -9.41 13.09
C ARG A 405 13.58 -8.75 13.03
N GLY A 406 13.48 -7.77 12.14
CA GLY A 406 12.38 -6.88 11.89
C GLY A 406 11.03 -7.48 12.29
N ALA A 407 10.38 -6.83 13.27
CA ALA A 407 9.04 -7.20 13.69
C ALA A 407 8.20 -7.40 12.43
N SER A 408 7.69 -8.61 12.23
CA SER A 408 6.72 -8.92 11.18
C SER A 408 5.71 -7.77 11.19
N ALA A 409 5.47 -7.17 10.03
CA ALA A 409 4.47 -6.12 9.91
C ALA A 409 3.10 -6.75 10.14
N GLY A 410 2.75 -7.00 11.40
CA GLY A 410 1.45 -7.53 11.78
C GLY A 410 0.33 -6.69 11.15
N GLY A 411 -0.89 -7.21 11.14
CA GLY A 411 -2.03 -6.56 10.52
C GLY A 411 -2.43 -7.17 9.18
N ALA A 412 -3.44 -6.57 8.55
CA ALA A 412 -4.13 -7.13 7.38
C ALA A 412 -3.21 -7.47 6.19
N PHE A 413 -2.16 -6.70 5.97
CA PHE A 413 -1.24 -6.83 4.83
C PHE A 413 0.19 -7.21 5.25
N GLY A 414 0.41 -7.59 6.53
CA GLY A 414 1.74 -7.83 7.08
C GLY A 414 2.57 -8.84 6.28
N GLY A 415 2.01 -10.00 5.95
CA GLY A 415 2.70 -11.03 5.18
C GLY A 415 3.15 -10.56 3.79
N ILE A 416 2.32 -9.77 3.10
CA ILE A 416 2.67 -9.19 1.79
C ILE A 416 3.81 -8.18 1.91
N LEU A 417 3.78 -7.36 2.95
CA LEU A 417 4.83 -6.37 3.21
C LEU A 417 6.18 -7.04 3.54
N ASP A 418 6.14 -8.17 4.23
CA ASP A 418 7.33 -8.97 4.51
C ASP A 418 7.91 -9.60 3.23
N GLU A 419 7.05 -10.19 2.39
CA GLU A 419 7.47 -10.71 1.07
C GLU A 419 8.07 -9.62 0.17
N TRP A 420 7.54 -8.40 0.20
CA TRP A 420 8.09 -7.29 -0.58
C TRP A 420 9.46 -6.84 -0.06
N ARG A 421 9.68 -6.88 1.27
CA ARG A 421 11.01 -6.62 1.85
C ARG A 421 12.02 -7.66 1.40
N GLU A 422 11.64 -8.95 1.34
CA GLU A 422 12.52 -10.00 0.81
C GLU A 422 12.90 -9.74 -0.65
N ILE A 423 11.93 -9.38 -1.50
CA ILE A 423 12.18 -9.03 -2.92
C ILE A 423 13.11 -7.83 -3.02
N ASP A 424 12.91 -6.80 -2.20
CA ASP A 424 13.75 -5.61 -2.18
C ASP A 424 15.17 -5.94 -1.72
N ASP A 425 15.33 -6.72 -0.66
CA ASP A 425 16.63 -7.13 -0.12
C ASP A 425 17.40 -7.98 -1.15
N GLU A 426 16.76 -8.95 -1.82
CA GLU A 426 17.35 -9.76 -2.90
C GLU A 426 17.81 -8.88 -4.08
N ALA A 427 16.97 -7.92 -4.51
CA ALA A 427 17.30 -7.02 -5.61
C ALA A 427 18.45 -6.06 -5.25
N GLU A 428 18.47 -5.50 -4.04
CA GLU A 428 19.53 -4.62 -3.53
C GLU A 428 20.85 -5.41 -3.38
N GLN A 429 20.78 -6.63 -2.86
CA GLN A 429 21.93 -7.54 -2.75
C GLN A 429 22.54 -7.82 -4.13
N PHE A 430 21.71 -8.15 -5.10
CA PHE A 430 22.19 -8.39 -6.45
C PHE A 430 22.91 -7.16 -7.05
N VAL A 431 22.32 -5.97 -6.93
CA VAL A 431 22.93 -4.73 -7.47
C VAL A 431 24.28 -4.47 -6.84
N HIS A 432 24.41 -4.57 -5.50
CA HIS A 432 25.68 -4.29 -4.85
C HIS A 432 26.75 -5.35 -5.17
N GLU A 433 26.38 -6.63 -5.25
CA GLU A 433 27.31 -7.71 -5.62
C GLU A 433 27.82 -7.54 -7.05
N ALA A 434 26.95 -7.18 -7.99
CA ALA A 434 27.33 -6.94 -9.37
C ALA A 434 28.29 -5.74 -9.50
N ILE A 435 28.03 -4.62 -8.82
CA ILE A 435 28.92 -3.45 -8.81
C ILE A 435 30.26 -3.81 -8.16
N ALA A 436 30.27 -4.49 -7.03
CA ALA A 436 31.46 -4.89 -6.32
C ALA A 436 32.31 -5.88 -7.14
N ALA A 437 31.67 -6.85 -7.82
CA ALA A 437 32.34 -7.81 -8.70
C ALA A 437 32.95 -7.10 -9.93
N SER A 438 32.23 -6.16 -10.54
CA SER A 438 32.72 -5.34 -11.65
C SER A 438 33.97 -4.56 -11.26
N PHE A 439 33.91 -3.85 -10.12
CA PHE A 439 35.07 -3.14 -9.59
C PHE A 439 36.24 -4.08 -9.28
N GLY A 440 35.97 -5.22 -8.61
CA GLY A 440 36.99 -6.20 -8.27
C GLY A 440 37.67 -6.80 -9.52
N ALA A 441 36.91 -7.04 -10.59
CA ALA A 441 37.46 -7.50 -11.86
C ALA A 441 38.36 -6.42 -12.52
N ALA A 442 37.90 -5.18 -12.55
CA ALA A 442 38.66 -4.07 -13.11
C ALA A 442 39.92 -3.74 -12.27
N ALA A 443 39.84 -3.85 -10.94
CA ALA A 443 40.94 -3.54 -10.03
C ALA A 443 42.02 -4.64 -9.95
N ARG A 444 41.79 -5.83 -10.53
CA ARG A 444 42.76 -6.96 -10.48
C ARG A 444 44.14 -6.55 -10.96
N ARG A 445 44.26 -5.73 -12.02
CA ARG A 445 45.52 -5.26 -12.53
C ARG A 445 46.22 -4.38 -11.50
N TYR A 446 45.50 -3.42 -10.91
CA TYR A 446 46.03 -2.53 -9.89
C TYR A 446 46.53 -3.30 -8.66
N VAL A 447 45.74 -4.24 -8.16
CA VAL A 447 46.13 -5.11 -7.05
C VAL A 447 47.30 -6.00 -7.42
N GLY A 448 47.40 -6.44 -8.68
CA GLY A 448 48.53 -7.27 -9.19
C GLY A 448 49.84 -6.52 -9.35
N GLU A 449 49.77 -5.22 -9.70
CA GLU A 449 50.94 -4.35 -9.89
C GLU A 449 51.58 -3.86 -8.56
N ARG A 450 51.09 -4.33 -7.41
CA ARG A 450 51.54 -3.95 -6.07
C ARG A 450 53.06 -4.01 -5.86
N ARG A 451 53.76 -4.88 -6.59
CA ARG A 451 55.22 -4.96 -6.55
C ARG A 451 55.91 -3.66 -7.00
N ALA A 452 55.28 -2.89 -7.89
CA ALA A 452 55.80 -1.64 -8.35
C ALA A 452 55.91 -0.60 -7.22
N LEU A 453 55.04 -0.65 -6.20
CA LEU A 453 55.07 0.21 -5.03
C LEU A 453 56.31 0.07 -4.17
N ARG A 454 57.04 -1.06 -4.29
CA ARG A 454 58.31 -1.32 -3.60
C ARG A 454 59.46 -0.54 -4.18
N PHE A 455 59.36 -0.12 -5.44
CA PHE A 455 60.42 0.52 -6.19
C PHE A 455 60.16 1.98 -6.49
N VAL A 456 59.16 2.58 -5.87
CA VAL A 456 58.87 4.05 -6.04
C VAL A 456 59.99 4.83 -5.37
N ALA A 457 60.75 5.64 -6.15
CA ALA A 457 61.87 6.41 -5.66
C ALA A 457 61.37 7.62 -4.82
N ALA A 458 62.17 7.98 -3.80
CA ALA A 458 61.88 9.11 -2.91
C ALA A 458 61.81 10.45 -3.62
N ASP A 459 62.48 10.62 -4.76
CA ASP A 459 62.60 11.87 -5.54
C ASP A 459 61.41 12.08 -6.53
N ALA A 460 60.44 11.20 -6.58
CA ALA A 460 59.27 11.40 -7.44
C ALA A 460 58.47 12.62 -6.98
N SER A 461 58.48 13.62 -7.85
CA SER A 461 58.04 15.01 -7.72
C SER A 461 56.79 15.28 -6.86
N THR A 462 56.69 16.50 -6.39
CA THR A 462 55.68 17.09 -5.51
C THR A 462 54.22 17.00 -5.97
N SER A 463 53.92 16.53 -7.18
CA SER A 463 52.56 16.29 -7.68
C SER A 463 52.38 14.78 -7.93
N ARG A 464 51.59 14.13 -7.09
CA ARG A 464 51.22 12.72 -7.26
C ARG A 464 49.92 12.59 -8.03
N ASP A 465 50.00 11.97 -9.19
CA ASP A 465 48.81 11.56 -9.92
C ASP A 465 48.29 10.18 -9.38
N ILE A 466 47.01 9.94 -9.58
CA ILE A 466 46.43 8.63 -9.28
C ILE A 466 47.10 7.56 -10.15
N SER A 467 47.42 6.41 -9.59
CA SER A 467 48.02 5.30 -10.32
C SER A 467 47.19 4.96 -11.58
N ALA A 468 47.83 4.93 -12.76
CA ALA A 468 47.16 4.75 -14.05
C ALA A 468 46.27 3.46 -14.09
N ALA A 469 46.72 2.38 -13.43
CA ALA A 469 46.00 1.14 -13.33
C ALA A 469 44.70 1.26 -12.50
N LEU A 470 44.55 2.30 -11.64
CA LEU A 470 43.37 2.53 -10.81
C LEU A 470 42.36 3.49 -11.49
N CYS A 471 42.78 4.29 -12.49
CA CYS A 471 41.89 5.27 -13.12
C CYS A 471 40.65 4.65 -13.77
N ALA A 472 40.82 3.57 -14.54
CA ALA A 472 39.71 2.87 -15.21
C ALA A 472 38.76 2.22 -14.20
N PRO A 473 39.23 1.47 -13.17
CA PRO A 473 38.37 0.93 -12.09
C PRO A 473 37.56 2.03 -11.38
N LEU A 474 38.17 3.18 -11.05
CA LEU A 474 37.45 4.30 -10.42
C LEU A 474 36.39 4.89 -11.35
N GLY A 475 36.74 5.06 -12.64
CA GLY A 475 35.78 5.56 -13.65
C GLY A 475 34.56 4.66 -13.77
N GLY A 476 34.77 3.32 -13.84
CA GLY A 476 33.71 2.32 -13.87
C GLY A 476 32.85 2.35 -12.60
N LEU A 477 33.48 2.32 -11.43
CA LEU A 477 32.76 2.36 -10.15
C LEU A 477 31.90 3.61 -10.00
N LYS A 478 32.44 4.78 -10.42
CA LYS A 478 31.68 6.04 -10.41
C LYS A 478 30.46 5.98 -11.33
N ALA A 479 30.61 5.45 -12.52
CA ALA A 479 29.52 5.32 -13.48
C ALA A 479 28.41 4.39 -12.94
N GLU A 480 28.80 3.24 -12.40
CA GLU A 480 27.88 2.27 -11.80
C GLU A 480 27.12 2.84 -10.60
N LEU A 481 27.83 3.48 -9.66
CA LEU A 481 27.19 4.12 -8.49
C LEU A 481 26.27 5.27 -8.90
N SER A 482 26.69 6.08 -9.90
CA SER A 482 25.84 7.15 -10.43
C SER A 482 24.58 6.60 -11.11
N GLY A 483 24.74 5.53 -11.89
CA GLY A 483 23.62 4.83 -12.53
C GLY A 483 22.65 4.23 -11.52
N ALA A 484 23.16 3.59 -10.46
CA ALA A 484 22.36 3.05 -9.37
C ALA A 484 21.65 4.17 -8.60
N ALA A 485 22.34 5.25 -8.25
CA ALA A 485 21.77 6.40 -7.54
C ALA A 485 20.64 7.09 -8.33
N ALA A 486 20.74 7.12 -9.66
CA ALA A 486 19.71 7.68 -10.53
C ALA A 486 18.51 6.75 -10.72
N ALA A 487 18.72 5.43 -10.69
CA ALA A 487 17.71 4.44 -10.98
C ALA A 487 16.93 3.95 -9.76
N LEU A 488 17.57 3.87 -8.59
CA LEU A 488 17.01 3.27 -7.39
C LEU A 488 16.29 4.30 -6.49
N PRO A 489 15.30 3.89 -5.70
CA PRO A 489 14.76 4.71 -4.61
C PRO A 489 15.86 5.17 -3.65
N ALA A 490 15.74 6.36 -3.08
CA ALA A 490 16.78 6.96 -2.23
C ALA A 490 17.20 6.08 -1.04
N ARG A 491 16.29 5.27 -0.48
CA ARG A 491 16.61 4.32 0.60
C ARG A 491 17.45 3.16 0.08
N SER A 492 17.02 2.53 -1.01
CA SER A 492 17.70 1.39 -1.64
C SER A 492 19.08 1.81 -2.17
N SER A 493 19.17 2.98 -2.83
CA SER A 493 20.43 3.55 -3.28
C SER A 493 21.44 3.70 -2.13
N ARG A 494 21.01 4.24 -0.97
CA ARG A 494 21.87 4.36 0.21
C ARG A 494 22.36 3.00 0.72
N ARG A 495 21.50 1.99 0.79
CA ARG A 495 21.86 0.64 1.23
C ARG A 495 22.85 -0.01 0.27
N VAL A 496 22.61 0.11 -1.04
CA VAL A 496 23.52 -0.38 -2.07
C VAL A 496 24.90 0.32 -1.98
N VAL A 497 24.94 1.65 -1.87
CA VAL A 497 26.21 2.40 -1.70
C VAL A 497 26.96 1.94 -0.44
N GLN A 498 26.26 1.72 0.67
CA GLN A 498 26.88 1.22 1.91
C GLN A 498 27.47 -0.18 1.71
N ALA A 499 26.74 -1.10 1.08
CA ALA A 499 27.18 -2.46 0.83
C ALA A 499 28.37 -2.50 -0.16
N VAL A 500 28.31 -1.71 -1.25
CA VAL A 500 29.44 -1.56 -2.20
C VAL A 500 30.66 -0.97 -1.50
N GLY A 501 30.48 0.07 -0.66
CA GLY A 501 31.58 0.64 0.11
C GLY A 501 32.25 -0.39 1.02
N ALA A 502 31.48 -1.19 1.73
CA ALA A 502 32.01 -2.28 2.58
C ALA A 502 32.76 -3.34 1.75
N ALA A 503 32.22 -3.73 0.60
CA ALA A 503 32.87 -4.71 -0.28
C ALA A 503 34.19 -4.17 -0.89
N VAL A 504 34.22 -2.90 -1.28
CA VAL A 504 35.42 -2.21 -1.77
C VAL A 504 36.47 -2.08 -0.66
N ASP A 505 36.05 -1.70 0.57
CA ASP A 505 36.92 -1.64 1.75
C ASP A 505 37.58 -2.99 2.02
N GLU A 506 36.81 -4.07 1.98
CA GLU A 506 37.31 -5.43 2.19
C GLU A 506 38.24 -5.89 1.07
N LEU A 507 37.92 -5.62 -0.18
CA LEU A 507 38.74 -5.99 -1.33
C LEU A 507 40.10 -5.30 -1.29
N LEU A 508 40.14 -3.99 -1.04
CA LEU A 508 41.37 -3.22 -0.97
C LEU A 508 42.18 -3.54 0.28
N TRP A 509 41.50 -3.81 1.39
CA TRP A 509 42.14 -4.25 2.63
C TRP A 509 42.88 -5.59 2.44
N ASN A 510 42.16 -6.63 2.03
CA ASN A 510 42.72 -7.96 1.89
C ASN A 510 43.66 -8.11 0.69
N GLY A 511 43.37 -7.44 -0.42
CA GLY A 511 44.13 -7.54 -1.65
C GLY A 511 45.40 -6.68 -1.70
N LEU A 512 45.45 -5.60 -0.93
CA LEU A 512 46.47 -4.60 -1.08
C LEU A 512 47.08 -4.10 0.25
N LEU A 513 46.27 -3.46 1.11
CA LEU A 513 46.77 -2.74 2.29
C LEU A 513 47.43 -3.60 3.33
N ARG A 514 46.88 -4.78 3.55
CA ARG A 514 47.33 -5.77 4.53
C ARG A 514 48.60 -6.50 4.11
N CYS A 515 48.85 -6.66 2.82
CA CYS A 515 49.87 -7.62 2.32
C CYS A 515 50.85 -7.05 1.33
N THR A 516 50.92 -5.72 1.12
CA THR A 516 51.79 -5.12 0.12
C THR A 516 52.99 -4.47 0.74
N PRO A 517 54.22 -5.06 0.59
CA PRO A 517 55.43 -4.38 0.97
C PRO A 517 55.71 -3.18 0.03
N CYS A 518 55.99 -2.00 0.59
CA CYS A 518 56.22 -0.78 -0.15
C CYS A 518 57.38 0.03 0.46
N SER A 519 58.05 0.84 -0.35
CA SER A 519 58.96 1.88 0.14
C SER A 519 58.15 3.02 0.81
N ALA A 520 58.78 3.90 1.54
CA ALA A 520 58.11 5.06 2.12
C ALA A 520 57.38 5.90 1.05
N ALA A 521 58.00 6.11 -0.11
CA ALA A 521 57.39 6.80 -1.25
C ALA A 521 56.23 5.99 -1.87
N GLY A 522 56.35 4.66 -1.93
CA GLY A 522 55.29 3.77 -2.39
C GLY A 522 54.09 3.76 -1.46
N GLY A 523 54.29 3.77 -0.14
CA GLY A 523 53.25 3.90 0.87
C GLY A 523 52.48 5.21 0.73
N ALA A 524 53.18 6.30 0.51
CA ALA A 524 52.56 7.60 0.28
C ALA A 524 51.79 7.67 -1.07
N GLN A 525 52.21 6.94 -2.12
CA GLN A 525 51.44 6.78 -3.37
C GLN A 525 50.20 5.97 -3.12
N LEU A 526 50.31 4.88 -2.39
CA LEU A 526 49.16 4.04 -2.04
C LEU A 526 48.12 4.80 -1.21
N ALA A 527 48.56 5.59 -0.23
CA ALA A 527 47.67 6.45 0.55
C ALA A 527 46.98 7.52 -0.33
N HIS A 528 47.68 8.09 -1.32
CA HIS A 528 47.09 9.00 -2.30
C HIS A 528 45.99 8.30 -3.14
N ASP A 529 46.26 7.12 -3.64
CA ASP A 529 45.28 6.30 -4.37
C ASP A 529 44.06 5.98 -3.52
N MET A 530 44.24 5.62 -2.24
CA MET A 530 43.13 5.33 -1.31
C MET A 530 42.27 6.57 -1.03
N ARG A 531 42.88 7.76 -0.95
CA ARG A 531 42.13 9.03 -0.85
C ARG A 531 41.29 9.31 -2.10
N ALA A 532 41.76 8.94 -3.29
CA ALA A 532 40.97 9.02 -4.50
C ALA A 532 39.74 8.06 -4.47
N VAL A 533 39.91 6.86 -3.93
CA VAL A 533 38.78 5.94 -3.70
C VAL A 533 37.78 6.56 -2.73
N LEU A 534 38.25 7.11 -1.60
CA LEU A 534 37.36 7.77 -0.62
C LEU A 534 36.59 8.95 -1.23
N ALA A 535 37.32 9.81 -2.00
CA ALA A 535 36.72 10.96 -2.66
C ALA A 535 35.64 10.60 -3.67
N LEU A 536 35.72 9.40 -4.31
CA LEU A 536 34.72 8.92 -5.24
C LEU A 536 33.37 8.72 -4.55
N PHE A 537 33.36 8.28 -3.28
CA PHE A 537 32.11 8.04 -2.53
C PHE A 537 31.50 9.35 -1.95
N ALA A 538 32.21 10.48 -1.97
CA ALA A 538 31.73 11.74 -1.39
C ALA A 538 30.38 12.24 -1.95
N PRO A 539 30.05 12.09 -3.26
CA PRO A 539 28.75 12.46 -3.79
C PRO A 539 27.60 11.58 -3.32
N PHE A 540 27.90 10.34 -2.89
CA PHE A 540 26.90 9.31 -2.57
C PHE A 540 26.70 9.14 -1.06
N ALA A 541 27.68 9.54 -0.25
CA ALA A 541 27.64 9.38 1.19
C ALA A 541 28.21 10.60 1.92
N PRO A 542 27.54 11.12 2.97
CA PRO A 542 28.01 12.29 3.70
C PRO A 542 29.31 12.05 4.50
N ARG A 543 29.63 10.79 4.76
CA ARG A 543 30.82 10.36 5.52
C ARG A 543 31.50 9.18 4.84
N PRO A 544 32.23 9.37 3.73
CA PRO A 544 32.88 8.30 2.99
C PRO A 544 33.87 7.48 3.84
N HIS A 545 34.58 8.14 4.75
CA HIS A 545 35.51 7.48 5.69
C HIS A 545 34.84 6.51 6.66
N ALA A 546 33.54 6.63 6.90
CA ALA A 546 32.80 5.66 7.70
C ALA A 546 32.42 4.41 6.91
N LEU A 547 32.30 4.51 5.57
CA LEU A 547 32.05 3.38 4.67
C LEU A 547 33.31 2.56 4.42
N LEU A 548 34.42 3.24 4.08
CA LEU A 548 35.72 2.62 3.78
C LEU A 548 36.68 2.86 4.94
N ARG A 549 36.34 2.30 6.07
CA ARG A 549 37.00 2.60 7.35
C ARG A 549 38.43 2.09 7.40
N ARG A 550 38.68 0.83 6.98
CA ARG A 550 40.02 0.23 6.96
C ARG A 550 40.91 0.94 5.95
N VAL A 551 40.37 1.21 4.76
CA VAL A 551 41.05 1.97 3.71
C VAL A 551 41.46 3.37 4.21
N HIS A 552 40.52 4.06 4.90
CA HIS A 552 40.80 5.40 5.44
C HIS A 552 41.91 5.39 6.50
N GLU A 553 41.76 4.56 7.54
CA GLU A 553 42.71 4.51 8.65
C GLU A 553 44.08 3.96 8.22
N ALA A 554 44.10 2.99 7.28
CA ALA A 554 45.36 2.53 6.69
C ALA A 554 46.05 3.63 5.88
N SER A 555 45.31 4.48 5.14
CA SER A 555 45.91 5.60 4.41
C SER A 555 46.59 6.60 5.35
N LEU A 556 46.04 6.81 6.55
CA LEU A 556 46.65 7.65 7.58
C LEU A 556 47.97 7.03 8.11
N LEU A 557 47.98 5.72 8.34
CA LEU A 557 49.19 5.00 8.79
C LEU A 557 50.30 5.01 7.73
N LEU A 558 49.95 4.87 6.46
CA LEU A 558 50.92 4.87 5.35
C LEU A 558 51.59 6.26 5.13
N GLU A 559 50.94 7.33 5.57
CA GLU A 559 51.47 8.72 5.49
C GLU A 559 52.23 9.16 6.75
N LEU A 560 52.32 8.32 7.76
CA LEU A 560 53.05 8.66 8.97
C LEU A 560 54.51 9.00 8.66
N PRO A 561 55.04 10.07 9.23
CA PRO A 561 56.46 10.40 9.11
C PRO A 561 57.32 9.30 9.73
N PRO A 562 58.58 9.13 9.25
CA PRO A 562 59.47 8.08 9.75
C PRO A 562 59.65 8.08 11.26
N ASP A 563 59.73 9.26 11.88
CA ASP A 563 59.86 9.42 13.33
C ASP A 563 58.65 8.86 14.10
N ALA A 564 57.44 9.10 13.61
CA ALA A 564 56.22 8.58 14.22
C ALA A 564 56.10 7.06 14.06
N ARG A 565 56.51 6.52 12.89
CA ARG A 565 56.55 5.07 12.63
C ARG A 565 57.58 4.37 13.55
N ALA A 566 58.77 4.97 13.71
CA ALA A 566 59.81 4.45 14.60
C ALA A 566 59.37 4.34 16.06
N VAL A 567 58.42 5.14 16.51
CA VAL A 567 57.84 5.08 17.86
C VAL A 567 56.67 4.07 17.93
N LEU A 568 55.76 4.11 16.94
CA LEU A 568 54.54 3.31 16.98
C LEU A 568 54.78 1.82 16.70
N LEU A 569 55.66 1.48 15.75
CA LEU A 569 55.88 0.07 15.34
C LEU A 569 56.44 -0.81 16.46
N PRO A 570 57.46 -0.39 17.25
CA PRO A 570 57.91 -1.17 18.39
C PRO A 570 56.84 -1.35 19.48
N ALA A 571 56.06 -0.31 19.72
CA ALA A 571 54.93 -0.37 20.69
C ALA A 571 53.88 -1.41 20.25
N LEU A 572 53.48 -1.37 18.98
CA LEU A 572 52.55 -2.36 18.41
C LEU A 572 53.09 -3.78 18.41
N LEU A 573 54.39 -3.94 18.17
CA LEU A 573 55.05 -5.27 18.22
C LEU A 573 55.08 -5.80 19.64
N ALA A 574 55.33 -4.97 20.64
CA ALA A 574 55.33 -5.37 22.04
C ALA A 574 53.95 -5.78 22.55
N ASP A 575 52.92 -5.00 22.23
CA ASP A 575 51.55 -5.27 22.67
C ASP A 575 50.93 -6.50 21.99
N VAL A 576 51.21 -6.77 20.71
CA VAL A 576 50.67 -7.93 19.99
C VAL A 576 51.40 -9.24 20.42
N VAL A 577 52.70 -9.19 20.78
CA VAL A 577 53.46 -10.33 21.25
C VAL A 577 53.20 -10.62 22.73
N GLY A 578 52.88 -9.59 23.54
CA GLY A 578 52.58 -9.75 24.96
C GLY A 578 51.26 -10.45 25.28
N GLY A 579 50.53 -10.86 24.29
CA GLY A 579 49.45 -11.85 24.22
C GLY A 579 48.34 -11.70 25.24
N GLY A 580 47.16 -11.46 24.79
CA GLY A 580 45.97 -11.76 25.52
C GLY A 580 44.91 -10.66 25.40
N ASP A 581 43.86 -11.02 24.75
CA ASP A 581 42.55 -10.37 24.70
C ASP A 581 41.85 -10.32 26.08
N ASP A 582 42.60 -10.71 27.13
CA ASP A 582 42.12 -10.77 28.51
C ASP A 582 42.58 -9.50 29.27
N GLY A 583 41.66 -8.62 29.44
CA GLY A 583 41.63 -7.33 30.12
C GLY A 583 42.46 -7.13 31.41
N GLY A 584 43.79 -7.01 31.30
CA GLY A 584 44.60 -6.84 32.50
C GLY A 584 46.01 -6.25 32.36
N GLY A 585 46.45 -5.79 31.19
CA GLY A 585 47.82 -5.24 31.04
C GLY A 585 47.80 -3.79 30.53
N GLY A 586 48.34 -2.87 31.32
CA GLY A 586 48.36 -1.41 31.10
C GLY A 586 49.11 -0.91 29.83
N GLY A 587 49.59 -1.76 28.91
CA GLY A 587 50.32 -1.44 27.71
C GLY A 587 49.42 -1.07 26.52
N GLY A 588 48.37 -1.85 26.27
CA GLY A 588 47.48 -1.68 25.10
C GLY A 588 46.76 -0.33 25.03
N GLY A 589 46.48 0.29 26.20
CA GLY A 589 45.88 1.63 26.29
C GLY A 589 46.76 2.76 25.76
N ALA A 590 48.09 2.70 26.02
CA ALA A 590 49.03 3.73 25.58
C ALA A 590 49.25 3.70 24.07
N THR A 591 49.36 2.47 23.50
CA THR A 591 49.51 2.29 22.06
C THR A 591 48.22 2.66 21.30
N ARG A 592 47.05 2.35 21.86
CA ARG A 592 45.76 2.80 21.34
C ARG A 592 45.67 4.31 21.34
N GLY A 593 46.02 5.01 22.47
CA GLY A 593 46.04 6.47 22.54
C GLY A 593 47.01 7.11 21.54
N ALA A 594 48.14 6.48 21.26
CA ALA A 594 49.06 6.92 20.25
C ALA A 594 48.51 6.80 18.82
N LEU A 595 47.80 5.71 18.50
CA LEU A 595 47.07 5.54 17.23
C LEU A 595 45.95 6.59 17.08
N GLU A 596 45.18 6.83 18.13
CA GLU A 596 44.10 7.81 18.16
C GLU A 596 44.61 9.24 17.93
N ALA A 597 45.83 9.60 18.42
CA ALA A 597 46.46 10.86 18.15
C ALA A 597 46.78 11.10 16.65
N HIS A 598 46.87 10.01 15.86
CA HIS A 598 47.04 10.03 14.42
C HIS A 598 45.71 9.79 13.65
N GLY A 599 44.56 9.79 14.30
CA GLY A 599 43.26 9.64 13.66
C GLY A 599 42.84 8.18 13.40
N VAL A 600 43.52 7.20 13.98
CA VAL A 600 43.25 5.77 13.83
C VAL A 600 42.50 5.27 15.06
N TYR A 601 41.20 5.08 14.91
CA TYR A 601 40.29 4.78 16.03
C TYR A 601 39.73 3.35 16.02
N ARG A 602 39.67 2.71 14.86
CA ARG A 602 38.90 1.49 14.65
C ARG A 602 39.69 0.28 14.21
N LEU A 603 40.84 0.47 13.57
CA LEU A 603 41.72 -0.66 13.26
C LEU A 603 42.17 -1.38 14.55
N ALA A 604 42.14 -2.69 14.53
CA ALA A 604 42.73 -3.48 15.62
C ALA A 604 44.25 -3.24 15.67
N LEU A 605 44.88 -3.41 16.87
CA LEU A 605 46.32 -3.22 17.02
C LEU A 605 47.12 -4.16 16.07
N GLY A 606 46.62 -5.39 15.86
CA GLY A 606 47.17 -6.33 14.90
C GLY A 606 47.09 -5.88 13.47
N GLU A 607 45.95 -5.27 13.08
CA GLU A 607 45.75 -4.72 11.73
C GLU A 607 46.65 -3.50 11.48
N ALA A 608 46.73 -2.57 12.44
CA ALA A 608 47.65 -1.42 12.34
C ALA A 608 49.13 -1.86 12.22
N LYS A 609 49.52 -2.89 12.99
CA LYS A 609 50.85 -3.50 12.87
C LYS A 609 51.09 -4.05 11.46
N GLU A 610 50.14 -4.81 10.88
CA GLU A 610 50.29 -5.38 9.54
C GLU A 610 50.59 -4.29 8.48
N VAL A 611 49.85 -3.16 8.53
CA VAL A 611 50.05 -2.05 7.61
C VAL A 611 51.47 -1.43 7.79
N LEU A 612 51.86 -1.16 9.03
CA LEU A 612 53.16 -0.50 9.31
C LEU A 612 54.35 -1.40 9.05
N CYS A 613 54.25 -2.73 9.29
CA CYS A 613 55.31 -3.67 8.95
C CYS A 613 55.58 -3.79 7.46
N ASN A 614 54.62 -3.44 6.61
CA ASN A 614 54.80 -3.47 5.16
C ASN A 614 55.53 -2.26 4.60
N VAL A 615 55.73 -1.17 5.37
CA VAL A 615 56.47 0.01 4.95
C VAL A 615 57.93 -0.12 5.33
N HIS A 616 58.80 -0.22 4.32
CA HIS A 616 60.25 -0.31 4.49
C HIS A 616 60.85 1.07 4.25
N ASP A 617 61.66 1.55 5.21
CA ASP A 617 62.49 2.73 5.02
C ASP A 617 63.72 2.30 4.18
N ASP A 618 64.00 3.00 3.08
CA ASP A 618 65.09 2.73 2.14
C ASP A 618 66.46 2.93 2.78
#